data_28add8edb91ae358bb2378ac7c5e055f
#
_entry.id   28add8edb91ae358bb2378ac7c5e055f
#
_cell.length_a   1.000
_cell.length_b   1.000
_cell.length_c   1.000
_cell.angle_alpha   90.00
_cell.angle_beta   90.00
_cell.angle_gamma   90.00
#
_symmetry.space_group_name_H-M   'P 1'
#
loop_
_entity.id
_entity.type
_entity.pdbx_description
1 polymer ?
#
loop_
_entity_poly.entity_id
_entity_poly.type
_entity_poly.pdbx_seq_one_letter_code
_entity_poly.pdbx_strand_id
1 'polypeptide(L)'
;MAKTKVIEFITSVQDGGAETLVKDYALLMDREHFDVTVVVVHDMEGSANWHRLKEAGIPIIALSSQDDVLKKIWRRIFWRKEQTVLNAEDIKEKPVLPGDTYEKPGALRICRNNVRNFYFGLKLLKVIQDTGATVVHGHLDVLRCLQMVGPFLKNVRLFHTCHALPELIYEGEEASAANYLIRHNGLQLIALHDPMAKQMDNMFPEQKTVVIRNGINMHLFRNPGITKEEKREELGIPADACVVGHVGRFSPEKNHVFLVDVFREIKQKQKNAYLLMIGVGDTEYVTDKLNAYGLHDCYQILSHRKDVHELLAAMDVFVFPSIYEGFPLSVVEAQAAGLRCIVSEQIPEAVVRTETCIPLPLSEPERWAASALDREMIRSNPLDLYEYDMNREIRRLEKLYCGRLDQ
;
A
#
# COMPACT_ATOMS: atom_id res chain seq x y z
N MET A 1 28.04 18.88 5.96
CA MET A 1 26.78 19.66 6.14
C MET A 1 25.93 18.99 7.19
N ALA A 2 25.06 19.72 7.91
CA ALA A 2 24.13 19.07 8.82
C ALA A 2 23.14 18.20 8.02
N LYS A 3 22.81 16.99 8.53
CA LYS A 3 21.84 16.10 7.88
C LYS A 3 20.44 16.71 7.89
N THR A 4 19.68 16.50 6.82
CA THR A 4 18.24 16.79 6.79
C THR A 4 17.52 15.77 7.67
N LYS A 5 16.80 16.23 8.69
CA LYS A 5 16.05 15.36 9.61
C LYS A 5 14.63 15.22 9.13
N VAL A 6 14.23 13.98 8.83
CA VAL A 6 12.95 13.61 8.22
C VAL A 6 12.13 12.77 9.18
N ILE A 7 10.86 13.11 9.30
CA ILE A 7 9.85 12.25 9.92
C ILE A 7 8.95 11.69 8.83
N GLU A 8 8.94 10.37 8.68
CA GLU A 8 7.92 9.63 7.93
C GLU A 8 6.76 9.33 8.89
N PHE A 9 5.62 10.00 8.69
CA PHE A 9 4.47 9.97 9.60
C PHE A 9 3.33 9.18 9.00
N ILE A 10 2.96 8.06 9.63
CA ILE A 10 1.95 7.12 9.15
C ILE A 10 1.06 6.63 10.30
N THR A 11 -0.10 6.06 10.00
CA THR A 11 -1.02 5.53 11.01
C THR A 11 -0.46 4.34 11.77
N SER A 12 0.19 3.41 11.08
CA SER A 12 0.86 2.21 11.67
C SER A 12 1.92 1.69 10.70
N VAL A 13 2.76 0.75 11.16
CA VAL A 13 3.73 0.04 10.30
C VAL A 13 3.33 -1.44 10.23
N GLN A 14 2.27 -1.73 9.46
CA GLN A 14 1.83 -3.08 9.12
C GLN A 14 2.45 -3.56 7.81
N ASP A 15 2.02 -4.72 7.31
CA ASP A 15 2.48 -5.28 6.04
C ASP A 15 1.54 -4.89 4.89
N GLY A 16 1.35 -3.57 4.68
CA GLY A 16 0.57 -2.97 3.59
C GLY A 16 1.46 -2.28 2.56
N GLY A 17 0.87 -1.83 1.46
CA GLY A 17 1.61 -1.15 0.37
C GLY A 17 2.20 0.19 0.79
N ALA A 18 1.42 1.05 1.46
CA ALA A 18 1.87 2.35 1.95
C ALA A 18 2.96 2.20 3.03
N GLU A 19 2.77 1.25 3.95
CA GLU A 19 3.70 0.93 5.02
C GLU A 19 5.03 0.37 4.48
N THR A 20 4.95 -0.47 3.44
CA THR A 20 6.14 -0.99 2.75
C THR A 20 6.93 0.16 2.10
N LEU A 21 6.24 1.11 1.48
CA LEU A 21 6.86 2.29 0.88
C LEU A 21 7.58 3.16 1.92
N VAL A 22 6.92 3.43 3.06
CA VAL A 22 7.52 4.18 4.18
C VAL A 22 8.77 3.46 4.71
N LYS A 23 8.71 2.14 4.87
CA LYS A 23 9.89 1.34 5.23
C LYS A 23 11.00 1.50 4.20
N ASP A 24 10.70 1.43 2.90
CA ASP A 24 11.71 1.53 1.85
C ASP A 24 12.32 2.93 1.78
N TYR A 25 11.53 3.99 1.96
CA TYR A 25 12.04 5.35 2.11
C TYR A 25 13.03 5.46 3.27
N ALA A 26 12.65 4.96 4.44
CA ALA A 26 13.51 5.02 5.63
C ALA A 26 14.80 4.20 5.51
N LEU A 27 14.76 3.06 4.80
CA LEU A 27 15.92 2.17 4.63
C LEU A 27 16.90 2.63 3.56
N LEU A 28 16.39 3.22 2.45
CA LEU A 28 17.16 3.46 1.23
C LEU A 28 17.59 4.93 1.05
N MET A 29 17.03 5.87 1.83
CA MET A 29 17.53 7.24 1.86
C MET A 29 19.03 7.29 2.24
N ASP A 30 19.74 8.19 1.60
CA ASP A 30 21.17 8.41 1.85
C ASP A 30 21.43 8.85 3.29
N ARG A 31 21.92 7.93 4.10
CA ARG A 31 22.20 8.15 5.53
C ARG A 31 23.36 9.13 5.82
N GLU A 32 24.14 9.48 4.83
CA GLU A 32 25.15 10.54 5.00
C GLU A 32 24.49 11.93 5.04
N HIS A 33 23.37 12.09 4.32
CA HIS A 33 22.68 13.38 4.14
C HIS A 33 21.34 13.46 4.88
N PHE A 34 20.72 12.31 5.19
CA PHE A 34 19.40 12.24 5.82
C PHE A 34 19.43 11.44 7.12
N ASP A 35 18.63 11.89 8.09
CA ASP A 35 18.38 11.23 9.35
C ASP A 35 16.85 11.00 9.46
N VAL A 36 16.43 9.75 9.31
CA VAL A 36 15.01 9.39 9.17
C VAL A 36 14.48 8.77 10.45
N THR A 37 13.36 9.26 10.93
CA THR A 37 12.58 8.70 12.04
C THR A 37 11.19 8.35 11.53
N VAL A 38 10.72 7.14 11.80
CA VAL A 38 9.35 6.73 11.51
C VAL A 38 8.48 7.03 12.74
N VAL A 39 7.41 7.80 12.53
CA VAL A 39 6.44 8.12 13.60
C VAL A 39 5.11 7.48 13.24
N VAL A 40 4.55 6.69 14.17
CA VAL A 40 3.27 6.01 13.99
C VAL A 40 2.23 6.52 14.98
N VAL A 41 0.98 6.61 14.53
CA VAL A 41 -0.13 6.95 15.44
C VAL A 41 -0.39 5.79 16.41
N HIS A 42 -0.47 4.58 15.87
CA HIS A 42 -0.76 3.36 16.64
C HIS A 42 0.47 2.44 16.69
N ASP A 43 0.82 2.05 17.91
CA ASP A 43 1.85 1.05 18.14
C ASP A 43 1.31 -0.34 17.78
N MET A 44 1.88 -0.94 16.73
CA MET A 44 1.55 -2.28 16.27
C MET A 44 2.87 -3.03 16.02
N GLU A 45 3.50 -3.43 17.12
CA GLU A 45 4.74 -4.21 17.07
C GLU A 45 4.50 -5.59 16.43
N GLY A 46 5.51 -6.08 15.71
CA GLY A 46 5.56 -7.47 15.23
C GLY A 46 5.32 -7.67 13.74
N SER A 47 5.02 -6.62 12.95
CA SER A 47 4.98 -6.75 11.49
C SER A 47 6.39 -6.95 10.88
N ALA A 48 6.47 -7.51 9.68
CA ALA A 48 7.73 -7.68 8.98
C ALA A 48 8.41 -6.33 8.70
N ASN A 49 7.63 -5.30 8.34
CA ASN A 49 8.13 -3.95 8.12
C ASN A 49 8.71 -3.34 9.41
N TRP A 50 8.03 -3.53 10.55
CA TRP A 50 8.50 -3.06 11.85
C TRP A 50 9.84 -3.70 12.23
N HIS A 51 9.97 -5.03 12.09
CA HIS A 51 11.22 -5.74 12.38
C HIS A 51 12.37 -5.25 11.51
N ARG A 52 12.15 -5.09 10.20
CA ARG A 52 13.18 -4.59 9.28
C ARG A 52 13.68 -3.19 9.62
N LEU A 53 12.77 -2.29 9.98
CA LEU A 53 13.17 -0.94 10.42
C LEU A 53 14.02 -1.00 11.69
N LYS A 54 13.64 -1.82 12.67
CA LYS A 54 14.38 -2.01 13.91
C LYS A 54 15.76 -2.61 13.69
N GLU A 55 15.87 -3.68 12.91
CA GLU A 55 17.14 -4.33 12.54
C GLU A 55 18.09 -3.35 11.84
N ALA A 56 17.57 -2.45 11.04
CA ALA A 56 18.34 -1.41 10.37
C ALA A 56 18.68 -0.20 11.26
N GLY A 57 18.23 -0.19 12.52
CA GLY A 57 18.49 0.90 13.46
C GLY A 57 17.68 2.17 13.15
N ILE A 58 16.57 2.09 12.41
CA ILE A 58 15.66 3.23 12.19
C ILE A 58 14.82 3.44 13.44
N PRO A 59 14.80 4.66 14.03
CA PRO A 59 13.94 4.97 15.16
C PRO A 59 12.45 4.87 14.77
N ILE A 60 11.66 4.14 15.56
CA ILE A 60 10.20 4.10 15.45
C ILE A 60 9.62 4.68 16.72
N ILE A 61 8.80 5.72 16.60
CA ILE A 61 8.15 6.41 17.72
C ILE A 61 6.64 6.28 17.58
N ALA A 62 6.00 5.60 18.55
CA ALA A 62 4.55 5.48 18.60
C ALA A 62 3.93 6.62 19.44
N LEU A 63 2.96 7.32 18.86
CA LEU A 63 2.24 8.37 19.57
C LEU A 63 1.23 7.80 20.59
N SER A 64 0.69 6.61 20.36
CA SER A 64 -0.19 5.88 21.28
C SER A 64 0.58 4.82 22.05
N SER A 65 1.37 5.18 23.07
CA SER A 65 1.99 4.19 23.95
C SER A 65 0.97 3.56 24.93
N GLN A 66 1.21 2.31 25.36
CA GLN A 66 0.33 1.62 26.31
C GLN A 66 0.31 2.26 27.71
N ASP A 67 1.37 2.98 28.08
CA ASP A 67 1.55 3.61 29.42
C ASP A 67 1.07 5.05 29.50
N ASP A 68 0.26 5.50 28.57
CA ASP A 68 -0.14 6.89 28.45
C ASP A 68 -1.15 7.26 29.56
N VAL A 69 -0.73 8.12 30.49
CA VAL A 69 -1.57 8.64 31.58
C VAL A 69 -2.82 9.32 31.05
N LEU A 70 -2.72 10.03 29.92
CA LEU A 70 -3.86 10.68 29.26
C LEU A 70 -4.83 9.66 28.65
N LYS A 71 -4.35 8.52 28.18
CA LYS A 71 -5.20 7.40 27.73
C LYS A 71 -6.00 6.81 28.89
N LYS A 72 -5.40 6.74 30.10
CA LYS A 72 -6.08 6.31 31.35
C LYS A 72 -7.14 7.35 31.78
N ILE A 73 -6.82 8.64 31.68
CA ILE A 73 -7.78 9.73 32.00
C ILE A 73 -8.90 9.74 30.95
N TRP A 74 -8.57 9.59 29.68
CA TRP A 74 -9.52 9.54 28.56
C TRP A 74 -10.49 8.37 28.65
N ARG A 75 -9.97 7.15 28.96
CA ARG A 75 -10.79 5.97 29.29
C ARG A 75 -11.73 6.26 30.45
N ARG A 76 -11.27 6.96 31.51
CA ARG A 76 -12.05 7.24 32.69
C ARG A 76 -13.18 8.26 32.43
N ILE A 77 -12.99 9.22 31.52
CA ILE A 77 -13.98 10.28 31.21
C ILE A 77 -15.00 9.79 30.16
N PHE A 78 -14.56 9.06 29.15
CA PHE A 78 -15.40 8.75 27.99
C PHE A 78 -15.87 7.29 27.92
N TRP A 79 -15.16 6.32 28.49
CA TRP A 79 -15.52 4.90 28.42
C TRP A 79 -16.61 4.48 29.39
N ARG A 80 -16.97 5.29 30.38
CA ARG A 80 -18.07 4.99 31.31
C ARG A 80 -19.46 4.97 30.63
N LYS A 81 -19.55 5.40 29.37
CA LYS A 81 -20.79 5.41 28.57
C LYS A 81 -20.87 4.33 27.47
N GLU A 82 -19.79 3.59 27.19
CA GLU A 82 -19.77 2.60 26.08
C GLU A 82 -19.98 1.14 26.50
N GLN A 83 -20.14 0.83 27.79
CA GLN A 83 -20.44 -0.54 28.21
C GLN A 83 -21.88 -0.99 27.93
N THR A 84 -22.70 -0.18 27.29
CA THR A 84 -24.10 -0.54 27.03
C THR A 84 -24.39 -0.97 25.59
N VAL A 85 -23.48 -0.83 24.65
CA VAL A 85 -23.70 -1.29 23.25
C VAL A 85 -22.35 -1.56 22.58
N LEU A 86 -21.87 -2.77 22.64
CA LEU A 86 -21.02 -3.38 21.61
C LEU A 86 -20.79 -4.86 21.97
N ASN A 87 -21.72 -5.70 21.57
CA ASN A 87 -21.48 -7.14 21.44
C ASN A 87 -20.52 -7.34 20.25
N ALA A 88 -19.64 -8.34 20.36
CA ALA A 88 -18.62 -8.66 19.33
C ALA A 88 -19.21 -9.05 17.94
N GLU A 89 -20.53 -9.06 17.79
CA GLU A 89 -21.25 -9.30 16.55
C GLU A 89 -21.45 -8.06 15.67
N ASP A 90 -21.22 -6.84 16.21
CA ASP A 90 -21.43 -5.58 15.49
C ASP A 90 -20.19 -5.05 14.74
N ILE A 91 -19.06 -5.76 14.81
CA ILE A 91 -17.83 -5.41 14.07
C ILE A 91 -17.72 -6.24 12.77
N LYS A 92 -18.83 -6.44 12.08
CA LYS A 92 -18.80 -6.73 10.65
C LYS A 92 -18.99 -5.40 9.91
N GLU A 93 -17.93 -4.63 9.77
CA GLU A 93 -17.92 -3.53 8.81
C GLU A 93 -18.21 -4.13 7.43
N LYS A 94 -19.41 -3.90 6.94
CA LYS A 94 -19.76 -4.17 5.55
C LYS A 94 -18.78 -3.37 4.68
N PRO A 95 -18.18 -3.95 3.63
CA PRO A 95 -17.43 -3.17 2.68
C PRO A 95 -18.35 -2.11 2.08
N VAL A 96 -17.97 -0.84 2.21
CA VAL A 96 -18.71 0.30 1.60
C VAL A 96 -18.51 0.18 0.09
N LEU A 97 -19.56 -0.23 -0.62
CA LEU A 97 -19.57 -0.25 -2.09
C LEU A 97 -19.83 1.17 -2.61
N PRO A 98 -19.30 1.53 -3.81
CA PRO A 98 -19.62 2.79 -4.45
C PRO A 98 -21.15 2.92 -4.63
N GLY A 99 -21.77 3.86 -3.90
CA GLY A 99 -23.23 4.08 -3.90
C GLY A 99 -23.88 4.02 -2.52
N ASP A 100 -23.20 3.54 -1.47
CA ASP A 100 -23.71 3.62 -0.11
C ASP A 100 -23.67 5.07 0.39
N THR A 101 -24.80 5.57 0.87
CA THR A 101 -24.88 6.91 1.46
C THR A 101 -24.15 6.94 2.79
N TYR A 102 -23.06 7.70 2.83
CA TYR A 102 -22.30 7.95 4.05
C TYR A 102 -23.17 8.69 5.08
N GLU A 103 -23.56 8.04 6.16
CA GLU A 103 -24.16 8.73 7.28
C GLU A 103 -23.15 9.69 7.90
N LYS A 104 -23.44 11.00 7.88
CA LYS A 104 -22.58 12.00 8.51
C LYS A 104 -22.41 11.66 10.01
N PRO A 105 -21.17 11.55 10.49
CA PRO A 105 -20.93 11.23 11.89
C PRO A 105 -21.57 12.28 12.80
N GLY A 106 -22.28 11.84 13.86
CA GLY A 106 -22.91 12.75 14.81
C GLY A 106 -21.91 13.71 15.49
N ALA A 107 -22.36 14.89 15.90
CA ALA A 107 -21.53 15.96 16.47
C ALA A 107 -20.59 15.50 17.60
N LEU A 108 -21.01 14.54 18.43
CA LEU A 108 -20.19 13.94 19.50
C LEU A 108 -19.00 13.15 18.95
N ARG A 109 -19.17 12.42 17.83
CA ARG A 109 -18.11 11.65 17.17
C ARG A 109 -17.07 12.59 16.54
N ILE A 110 -17.53 13.68 15.91
CA ILE A 110 -16.68 14.74 15.36
C ILE A 110 -15.83 15.39 16.48
N CYS A 111 -16.46 15.79 17.58
CA CYS A 111 -15.75 16.40 18.72
C CYS A 111 -14.70 15.45 19.30
N ARG A 112 -15.03 14.16 19.47
CA ARG A 112 -14.10 13.11 19.96
C ARG A 112 -12.91 12.94 19.03
N ASN A 113 -13.13 12.90 17.72
CA ASN A 113 -12.06 12.78 16.73
C ASN A 113 -11.14 14.00 16.73
N ASN A 114 -11.68 15.21 16.85
CA ASN A 114 -10.90 16.44 16.92
C ASN A 114 -9.99 16.48 18.15
N VAL A 115 -10.50 16.11 19.33
CA VAL A 115 -9.70 16.03 20.57
C VAL A 115 -8.58 15.00 20.42
N ARG A 116 -8.88 13.83 19.84
CA ARG A 116 -7.88 12.79 19.57
C ARG A 116 -6.79 13.27 18.62
N ASN A 117 -7.17 13.88 17.51
CA ASN A 117 -6.22 14.37 16.51
C ASN A 117 -5.37 15.53 17.05
N PHE A 118 -5.95 16.42 17.86
CA PHE A 118 -5.20 17.46 18.56
C PHE A 118 -4.16 16.86 19.52
N TYR A 119 -4.55 15.86 20.30
CA TYR A 119 -3.66 15.17 21.22
C TYR A 119 -2.48 14.50 20.50
N PHE A 120 -2.73 13.76 19.42
CA PHE A 120 -1.65 13.18 18.61
C PHE A 120 -0.82 14.25 17.91
N GLY A 121 -1.45 15.34 17.46
CA GLY A 121 -0.73 16.49 16.91
C GLY A 121 0.27 17.09 17.90
N LEU A 122 -0.13 17.30 19.17
CA LEU A 122 0.78 17.80 20.22
C LEU A 122 1.94 16.85 20.50
N LYS A 123 1.69 15.52 20.52
CA LYS A 123 2.75 14.52 20.65
C LYS A 123 3.71 14.55 19.46
N LEU A 124 3.17 14.63 18.24
CA LEU A 124 3.97 14.78 17.03
C LEU A 124 4.82 16.06 17.08
N LEU A 125 4.23 17.18 17.49
CA LEU A 125 4.96 18.45 17.64
C LEU A 125 6.15 18.30 18.61
N LYS A 126 5.94 17.59 19.73
CA LYS A 126 7.03 17.28 20.66
C LYS A 126 8.11 16.42 19.99
N VAL A 127 7.75 15.39 19.27
CA VAL A 127 8.73 14.57 18.52
C VAL A 127 9.50 15.40 17.49
N ILE A 128 8.84 16.30 16.76
CA ILE A 128 9.47 17.22 15.82
C ILE A 128 10.52 18.10 16.53
N GLN A 129 10.17 18.63 17.70
CA GLN A 129 11.08 19.46 18.52
C GLN A 129 12.25 18.65 19.07
N ASP A 130 11.99 17.49 19.64
CA ASP A 130 13.01 16.61 20.26
C ASP A 130 14.01 16.08 19.20
N THR A 131 13.54 15.74 18.00
CA THR A 131 14.39 15.29 16.90
C THR A 131 15.04 16.45 16.13
N GLY A 132 14.44 17.64 16.17
CA GLY A 132 14.82 18.75 15.31
C GLY A 132 14.50 18.52 13.84
N ALA A 133 13.42 17.79 13.55
CA ALA A 133 13.01 17.47 12.18
C ALA A 133 12.65 18.73 11.40
N THR A 134 13.14 18.82 10.17
CA THR A 134 12.86 19.91 9.23
C THR A 134 11.94 19.50 8.09
N VAL A 135 11.65 18.19 7.99
CA VAL A 135 10.73 17.59 7.02
C VAL A 135 9.79 16.66 7.76
N VAL A 136 8.49 16.75 7.47
CA VAL A 136 7.48 15.77 7.87
C VAL A 136 6.73 15.33 6.62
N HIS A 137 6.80 14.04 6.33
CA HIS A 137 6.09 13.42 5.22
C HIS A 137 4.97 12.53 5.75
N GLY A 138 3.73 12.95 5.55
CA GLY A 138 2.53 12.25 5.96
C GLY A 138 2.09 11.20 4.96
N HIS A 139 1.55 10.10 5.46
CA HIS A 139 1.00 8.99 4.68
C HIS A 139 -0.34 8.56 5.27
N LEU A 140 -1.30 8.25 4.41
CA LEU A 140 -2.66 7.86 4.84
C LEU A 140 -3.36 8.98 5.65
N ASP A 141 -4.23 8.62 6.59
CA ASP A 141 -5.13 9.53 7.32
C ASP A 141 -4.42 10.26 8.47
N VAL A 142 -3.41 11.07 8.18
CA VAL A 142 -2.63 11.81 9.21
C VAL A 142 -2.74 13.34 9.10
N LEU A 143 -3.34 13.88 8.02
CA LEU A 143 -3.38 15.33 7.78
C LEU A 143 -4.09 16.09 8.88
N ARG A 144 -5.11 15.52 9.48
CA ARG A 144 -5.83 16.16 10.60
C ARG A 144 -4.94 16.34 11.83
N CYS A 145 -4.06 15.41 12.13
CA CYS A 145 -3.08 15.57 13.21
C CYS A 145 -2.12 16.74 12.90
N LEU A 146 -1.65 16.86 11.67
CA LEU A 146 -0.79 17.95 11.20
C LEU A 146 -1.53 19.29 11.22
N GLN A 147 -2.78 19.34 10.77
CA GLN A 147 -3.61 20.55 10.78
C GLN A 147 -3.75 21.14 12.20
N MET A 148 -3.98 20.28 13.20
CA MET A 148 -4.18 20.72 14.59
C MET A 148 -2.97 21.43 15.17
N VAL A 149 -1.78 21.17 14.67
CA VAL A 149 -0.52 21.80 15.12
C VAL A 149 0.14 22.68 14.04
N GLY A 150 -0.52 22.85 12.91
CA GLY A 150 -0.05 23.66 11.77
C GLY A 150 0.53 25.02 12.16
N PRO A 151 -0.09 25.82 13.03
CA PRO A 151 0.45 27.13 13.45
C PRO A 151 1.85 27.07 14.08
N PHE A 152 2.25 25.91 14.60
CA PHE A 152 3.55 25.70 15.27
C PHE A 152 4.62 25.09 14.34
N LEU A 153 4.28 24.74 13.09
CA LEU A 153 5.16 24.08 12.11
C LEU A 153 5.87 25.06 11.15
N LYS A 154 6.23 26.26 11.63
CA LYS A 154 6.73 27.38 10.77
C LYS A 154 8.01 27.06 9.97
N ASN A 155 8.88 26.18 10.46
CA ASN A 155 10.16 25.86 9.84
C ASN A 155 10.24 24.38 9.41
N VAL A 156 9.08 23.75 9.24
CA VAL A 156 8.97 22.35 8.84
C VAL A 156 8.34 22.29 7.46
N ARG A 157 8.99 21.64 6.52
CA ARG A 157 8.40 21.35 5.20
C ARG A 157 7.50 20.14 5.32
N LEU A 158 6.29 20.28 4.81
CA LEU A 158 5.25 19.27 4.88
C LEU A 158 5.02 18.65 3.51
N PHE A 159 4.96 17.33 3.49
CA PHE A 159 4.62 16.52 2.32
C PHE A 159 3.52 15.53 2.67
N HIS A 160 2.71 15.13 1.69
CA HIS A 160 1.73 14.06 1.86
C HIS A 160 1.60 13.25 0.58
N THR A 161 1.81 11.93 0.67
CA THR A 161 1.62 11.01 -0.45
C THR A 161 0.22 10.42 -0.44
N CYS A 162 -0.47 10.52 -1.58
CA CYS A 162 -1.74 9.88 -1.84
C CYS A 162 -1.52 8.42 -2.23
N HIS A 163 -1.96 7.46 -1.40
CA HIS A 163 -1.73 6.02 -1.60
C HIS A 163 -2.89 5.26 -2.25
N ALA A 164 -4.03 5.92 -2.42
CA ALA A 164 -5.24 5.34 -3.02
C ALA A 164 -5.89 6.35 -3.97
N LEU A 165 -7.14 6.12 -4.36
CA LEU A 165 -7.88 7.08 -5.18
C LEU A 165 -8.00 8.42 -4.43
N PRO A 166 -7.65 9.55 -5.07
CA PRO A 166 -7.66 10.87 -4.41
C PRO A 166 -9.01 11.22 -3.78
N GLU A 167 -10.12 10.84 -4.40
CA GLU A 167 -11.46 11.11 -3.87
C GLU A 167 -11.75 10.39 -2.56
N LEU A 168 -11.13 9.21 -2.34
CA LEU A 168 -11.28 8.45 -1.10
C LEU A 168 -10.36 8.99 0.01
N ILE A 169 -9.14 9.41 -0.35
CA ILE A 169 -8.16 9.94 0.61
C ILE A 169 -8.52 11.36 1.05
N TYR A 170 -8.91 12.20 0.10
CA TYR A 170 -9.23 13.61 0.37
C TYR A 170 -10.73 13.82 0.37
N GLU A 171 -11.44 13.14 1.29
CA GLU A 171 -12.86 13.32 1.51
C GLU A 171 -13.11 14.07 2.82
N GLY A 172 -14.15 14.91 2.86
CA GLY A 172 -14.66 15.54 4.08
C GLY A 172 -13.61 16.32 4.86
N GLU A 173 -13.26 15.83 6.05
CA GLU A 173 -12.35 16.51 6.98
C GLU A 173 -10.88 16.41 6.56
N GLU A 174 -10.47 15.34 5.85
CA GLU A 174 -9.11 15.22 5.31
C GLU A 174 -8.89 16.21 4.15
N ALA A 175 -9.87 16.40 3.26
CA ALA A 175 -9.80 17.45 2.23
C ALA A 175 -9.68 18.85 2.85
N SER A 176 -10.46 19.12 3.91
CA SER A 176 -10.39 20.38 4.63
C SER A 176 -9.04 20.61 5.29
N ALA A 177 -8.45 19.55 5.85
CA ALA A 177 -7.11 19.57 6.45
C ALA A 177 -6.04 19.82 5.40
N ALA A 178 -6.11 19.13 4.24
CA ALA A 178 -5.22 19.35 3.11
C ALA A 178 -5.24 20.80 2.64
N ASN A 179 -6.43 21.37 2.36
CA ASN A 179 -6.59 22.76 1.94
C ASN A 179 -6.01 23.75 2.97
N TYR A 180 -6.27 23.53 4.26
CA TYR A 180 -5.70 24.36 5.31
C TYR A 180 -4.17 24.34 5.29
N LEU A 181 -3.57 23.13 5.26
CA LEU A 181 -2.13 22.96 5.30
C LEU A 181 -1.43 23.46 4.02
N ILE A 182 -2.07 23.34 2.86
CA ILE A 182 -1.58 23.93 1.61
C ILE A 182 -1.46 25.45 1.76
N ARG A 183 -2.52 26.12 2.21
CA ARG A 183 -2.58 27.57 2.31
C ARG A 183 -1.70 28.17 3.41
N HIS A 184 -1.58 27.48 4.53
CA HIS A 184 -0.93 28.06 5.72
C HIS A 184 0.44 27.47 6.03
N ASN A 185 0.75 26.28 5.54
CA ASN A 185 2.00 25.57 5.84
C ASN A 185 2.78 25.13 4.59
N GLY A 186 2.29 25.43 3.39
CA GLY A 186 2.95 25.03 2.14
C GLY A 186 3.03 23.51 1.99
N LEU A 187 1.99 22.77 2.43
CA LEU A 187 1.95 21.32 2.24
C LEU A 187 2.07 20.97 0.76
N GLN A 188 3.07 20.18 0.39
CA GLN A 188 3.24 19.66 -0.95
C GLN A 188 2.59 18.28 -1.06
N LEU A 189 1.63 18.15 -1.97
CA LEU A 189 1.02 16.85 -2.29
C LEU A 189 1.88 16.08 -3.27
N ILE A 190 1.93 14.76 -3.07
CA ILE A 190 2.68 13.80 -3.89
C ILE A 190 1.70 12.76 -4.43
N ALA A 191 1.73 12.56 -5.74
CA ALA A 191 0.98 11.52 -6.45
C ALA A 191 1.91 10.39 -6.89
N LEU A 192 1.34 9.20 -7.12
CA LEU A 192 2.09 8.02 -7.54
C LEU A 192 2.21 7.89 -9.07
N HIS A 193 1.42 8.66 -9.83
CA HIS A 193 1.44 8.69 -11.29
C HIS A 193 0.77 9.97 -11.85
N ASP A 194 1.05 10.29 -13.11
CA ASP A 194 0.62 11.54 -13.74
C ASP A 194 -0.92 11.73 -13.79
N PRO A 195 -1.75 10.72 -14.11
CA PRO A 195 -3.21 10.87 -14.04
C PRO A 195 -3.72 11.22 -12.65
N MET A 196 -3.16 10.60 -11.58
CA MET A 196 -3.48 10.92 -10.19
C MET A 196 -3.09 12.38 -9.86
N ALA A 197 -1.91 12.82 -10.31
CA ALA A 197 -1.48 14.21 -10.10
C ALA A 197 -2.46 15.22 -10.74
N LYS A 198 -2.90 14.98 -11.99
CA LYS A 198 -3.91 15.82 -12.64
C LYS A 198 -5.22 15.90 -11.88
N GLN A 199 -5.66 14.78 -11.32
CA GLN A 199 -6.87 14.72 -10.51
C GLN A 199 -6.70 15.52 -9.23
N MET A 200 -5.57 15.35 -8.53
CA MET A 200 -5.24 16.12 -7.32
C MET A 200 -5.08 17.61 -7.61
N ASP A 201 -4.50 18.00 -8.74
CA ASP A 201 -4.41 19.42 -9.17
C ASP A 201 -5.80 20.04 -9.39
N ASN A 202 -6.77 19.27 -9.91
CA ASN A 202 -8.16 19.71 -10.02
C ASN A 202 -8.84 19.88 -8.65
N MET A 203 -8.52 19.01 -7.68
CA MET A 203 -9.06 19.10 -6.32
C MET A 203 -8.41 20.24 -5.50
N PHE A 204 -7.14 20.50 -5.76
CA PHE A 204 -6.30 21.48 -5.03
C PHE A 204 -5.58 22.45 -5.98
N PRO A 205 -6.30 23.36 -6.66
CA PRO A 205 -5.73 24.19 -7.73
C PRO A 205 -4.70 25.23 -7.24
N GLU A 206 -4.51 25.39 -5.94
CA GLU A 206 -3.56 26.35 -5.34
C GLU A 206 -2.12 25.85 -5.38
N GLN A 207 -1.89 24.60 -5.73
CA GLN A 207 -0.55 24.01 -5.88
C GLN A 207 -0.51 23.03 -7.05
N LYS A 208 0.70 22.73 -7.48
CA LYS A 208 0.97 21.64 -8.43
C LYS A 208 1.43 20.40 -7.68
N THR A 209 0.79 19.27 -7.93
CA THR A 209 1.14 17.98 -7.34
C THR A 209 2.44 17.46 -7.96
N VAL A 210 3.35 16.99 -7.13
CA VAL A 210 4.60 16.35 -7.58
C VAL A 210 4.36 14.87 -7.76
N VAL A 211 4.90 14.27 -8.84
CA VAL A 211 4.85 12.83 -9.05
C VAL A 211 6.13 12.19 -8.54
N ILE A 212 6.00 11.35 -7.50
CA ILE A 212 7.04 10.41 -7.03
C ILE A 212 6.43 9.02 -7.14
N ARG A 213 6.95 8.23 -8.07
CA ARG A 213 6.37 6.91 -8.34
C ARG A 213 6.71 5.93 -7.25
N ASN A 214 5.78 5.04 -6.93
CA ASN A 214 6.12 3.87 -6.14
C ASN A 214 7.11 3.02 -6.91
N GLY A 215 8.30 2.88 -6.38
CA GLY A 215 9.35 2.08 -6.96
C GLY A 215 9.39 0.67 -6.37
N ILE A 216 10.06 -0.21 -7.08
CA ILE A 216 10.41 -1.56 -6.62
C ILE A 216 11.91 -1.75 -6.72
N ASN A 217 12.46 -2.70 -5.98
CA ASN A 217 13.85 -3.10 -6.17
C ASN A 217 13.96 -3.99 -7.42
N MET A 218 14.12 -3.36 -8.58
CA MET A 218 14.18 -4.03 -9.88
C MET A 218 15.19 -5.18 -9.92
N HIS A 219 16.31 -5.06 -9.21
CA HIS A 219 17.35 -6.08 -9.22
C HIS A 219 16.87 -7.41 -8.59
N LEU A 220 16.11 -7.36 -7.50
CA LEU A 220 15.59 -8.56 -6.83
C LEU A 220 14.62 -9.35 -7.72
N PHE A 221 13.76 -8.67 -8.45
CA PHE A 221 12.76 -9.33 -9.30
C PHE A 221 13.36 -9.87 -10.60
N ARG A 222 14.43 -9.26 -11.12
CA ARG A 222 15.16 -9.76 -12.28
C ARG A 222 16.11 -10.90 -11.96
N ASN A 223 16.67 -10.89 -10.75
CA ASN A 223 17.66 -11.86 -10.29
C ASN A 223 17.23 -12.39 -8.91
N PRO A 224 16.22 -13.26 -8.85
CA PRO A 224 15.65 -13.71 -7.58
C PRO A 224 16.59 -14.55 -6.71
N GLY A 225 17.73 -14.98 -7.26
CA GLY A 225 18.71 -15.82 -6.53
C GLY A 225 18.37 -17.29 -6.48
N ILE A 226 17.24 -17.68 -7.08
CA ILE A 226 16.75 -19.05 -7.14
C ILE A 226 16.17 -19.33 -8.53
N THR A 227 16.26 -20.56 -9.01
CA THR A 227 15.61 -20.98 -10.25
C THR A 227 14.12 -21.29 -10.02
N LYS A 228 13.36 -21.29 -11.10
CA LYS A 228 11.95 -21.65 -11.10
C LYS A 228 11.74 -23.09 -10.59
N GLU A 229 12.60 -23.99 -11.02
CA GLU A 229 12.56 -25.41 -10.68
C GLU A 229 12.84 -25.61 -9.18
N GLU A 230 13.90 -25.00 -8.66
CA GLU A 230 14.26 -25.06 -7.24
C GLU A 230 13.13 -24.50 -6.34
N LYS A 231 12.53 -23.36 -6.72
CA LYS A 231 11.44 -22.79 -5.93
C LYS A 231 10.18 -23.64 -5.95
N ARG A 232 9.86 -24.27 -7.09
CA ARG A 232 8.75 -25.22 -7.20
C ARG A 232 8.98 -26.46 -6.36
N GLU A 233 10.19 -27.00 -6.35
CA GLU A 233 10.57 -28.12 -5.49
C GLU A 233 10.40 -27.78 -4.01
N GLU A 234 10.90 -26.59 -3.57
CA GLU A 234 10.72 -26.09 -2.20
C GLU A 234 9.23 -26.01 -1.80
N LEU A 235 8.37 -25.59 -2.72
CA LEU A 235 6.93 -25.44 -2.50
C LEU A 235 6.13 -26.72 -2.67
N GLY A 236 6.75 -27.81 -3.16
CA GLY A 236 6.06 -29.06 -3.49
C GLY A 236 5.12 -28.93 -4.70
N ILE A 237 5.37 -27.95 -5.59
CA ILE A 237 4.60 -27.74 -6.82
C ILE A 237 5.16 -28.68 -7.91
N PRO A 238 4.32 -29.44 -8.65
CA PRO A 238 4.79 -30.29 -9.72
C PRO A 238 5.61 -29.50 -10.76
N ALA A 239 6.75 -30.06 -11.19
CA ALA A 239 7.68 -29.39 -12.10
C ALA A 239 7.05 -28.99 -13.44
N ASP A 240 6.10 -29.81 -13.95
CA ASP A 240 5.36 -29.58 -15.18
C ASP A 240 4.08 -28.74 -15.00
N ALA A 241 3.79 -28.26 -13.79
CA ALA A 241 2.61 -27.47 -13.52
C ALA A 241 2.62 -26.14 -14.29
N CYS A 242 1.44 -25.73 -14.77
CA CYS A 242 1.20 -24.38 -15.23
C CYS A 242 0.77 -23.54 -14.01
N VAL A 243 1.71 -22.75 -13.44
CA VAL A 243 1.49 -22.02 -12.20
C VAL A 243 0.90 -20.65 -12.48
N VAL A 244 -0.35 -20.49 -12.05
CA VAL A 244 -1.07 -19.21 -12.05
C VAL A 244 -0.84 -18.52 -10.70
N GLY A 245 -0.29 -17.33 -10.71
CA GLY A 245 0.07 -16.61 -9.49
C GLY A 245 -0.79 -15.39 -9.23
N HIS A 246 -0.96 -15.07 -7.94
CA HIS A 246 -1.56 -13.83 -7.45
C HIS A 246 -0.83 -13.36 -6.19
N VAL A 247 -0.57 -12.07 -6.09
CA VAL A 247 0.00 -11.42 -4.89
C VAL A 247 -0.88 -10.26 -4.47
N GLY A 248 -1.50 -10.35 -3.29
CA GLY A 248 -2.38 -9.31 -2.76
C GLY A 248 -3.06 -9.73 -1.46
N ARG A 249 -3.49 -8.75 -0.64
CA ARG A 249 -4.28 -9.03 0.57
C ARG A 249 -5.58 -9.76 0.21
N PHE A 250 -6.02 -10.66 1.07
CA PHE A 250 -7.34 -11.28 0.92
C PHE A 250 -8.40 -10.30 1.41
N SER A 251 -8.83 -9.42 0.52
CA SER A 251 -9.79 -8.36 0.75
C SER A 251 -10.69 -8.18 -0.48
N PRO A 252 -11.90 -7.63 -0.32
CA PRO A 252 -12.90 -7.57 -1.39
C PRO A 252 -12.41 -6.90 -2.67
N GLU A 253 -11.62 -5.84 -2.55
CA GLU A 253 -11.08 -5.10 -3.70
C GLU A 253 -10.14 -5.92 -4.58
N LYS A 254 -9.46 -6.94 -4.03
CA LYS A 254 -8.57 -7.84 -4.78
C LYS A 254 -9.31 -8.91 -5.57
N ASN A 255 -10.61 -9.11 -5.29
CA ASN A 255 -11.52 -9.93 -6.07
C ASN A 255 -11.06 -11.39 -6.29
N HIS A 256 -10.60 -12.02 -5.21
CA HIS A 256 -10.17 -13.42 -5.27
C HIS A 256 -11.30 -14.38 -5.72
N VAL A 257 -12.55 -13.97 -5.52
CA VAL A 257 -13.72 -14.74 -6.00
C VAL A 257 -13.68 -14.88 -7.52
N PHE A 258 -13.41 -13.80 -8.24
CA PHE A 258 -13.25 -13.83 -9.70
C PHE A 258 -11.96 -14.54 -10.13
N LEU A 259 -10.87 -14.42 -9.36
CA LEU A 259 -9.64 -15.18 -9.60
C LEU A 259 -9.91 -16.69 -9.62
N VAL A 260 -10.73 -17.19 -8.69
CA VAL A 260 -11.11 -18.62 -8.63
C VAL A 260 -11.95 -19.01 -9.86
N ASP A 261 -12.83 -18.13 -10.35
CA ASP A 261 -13.58 -18.38 -11.58
C ASP A 261 -12.63 -18.50 -12.80
N VAL A 262 -11.71 -17.58 -12.93
CA VAL A 262 -10.65 -17.61 -13.97
C VAL A 262 -9.83 -18.89 -13.86
N PHE A 263 -9.41 -19.27 -12.66
CA PHE A 263 -8.61 -20.47 -12.45
C PHE A 263 -9.37 -21.75 -12.78
N ARG A 264 -10.67 -21.82 -12.49
CA ARG A 264 -11.54 -22.92 -12.93
C ARG A 264 -11.51 -23.08 -14.44
N GLU A 265 -11.64 -22.01 -15.21
CA GLU A 265 -11.59 -22.02 -16.67
C GLU A 265 -10.20 -22.44 -17.20
N ILE A 266 -9.12 -21.99 -16.53
CA ILE A 266 -7.76 -22.44 -16.84
C ILE A 266 -7.64 -23.96 -16.59
N LYS A 267 -8.10 -24.45 -15.44
CA LYS A 267 -7.99 -25.86 -15.04
C LYS A 267 -8.73 -26.82 -15.99
N GLN A 268 -9.84 -26.36 -16.57
CA GLN A 268 -10.57 -27.14 -17.59
C GLN A 268 -9.72 -27.38 -18.85
N LYS A 269 -8.95 -26.37 -19.27
CA LYS A 269 -8.11 -26.40 -20.48
C LYS A 269 -6.71 -26.97 -20.21
N GLN A 270 -6.16 -26.74 -19.02
CA GLN A 270 -4.82 -27.12 -18.60
C GLN A 270 -4.89 -27.95 -17.31
N LYS A 271 -4.90 -29.28 -17.47
CA LYS A 271 -5.15 -30.23 -16.34
C LYS A 271 -4.10 -30.15 -15.23
N ASN A 272 -2.84 -29.81 -15.55
CA ASN A 272 -1.76 -29.60 -14.59
C ASN A 272 -1.64 -28.14 -14.13
N ALA A 273 -2.69 -27.31 -14.27
CA ALA A 273 -2.69 -25.97 -13.72
C ALA A 273 -2.68 -25.97 -12.18
N TYR A 274 -1.93 -25.05 -11.59
CA TYR A 274 -1.77 -24.88 -10.15
C TYR A 274 -1.92 -23.40 -9.78
N LEU A 275 -2.68 -23.07 -8.73
CA LEU A 275 -2.91 -21.70 -8.28
C LEU A 275 -2.06 -21.37 -7.06
N LEU A 276 -1.17 -20.39 -7.16
CA LEU A 276 -0.33 -19.91 -6.07
C LEU A 276 -0.76 -18.50 -5.66
N MET A 277 -1.34 -18.37 -4.48
CA MET A 277 -1.80 -17.10 -3.92
C MET A 277 -0.93 -16.67 -2.74
N ILE A 278 -0.46 -15.44 -2.73
CA ILE A 278 0.37 -14.88 -1.68
C ILE A 278 -0.31 -13.64 -1.09
N GLY A 279 -0.55 -13.65 0.22
CA GLY A 279 -1.16 -12.51 0.90
C GLY A 279 -1.58 -12.79 2.32
N VAL A 280 -2.06 -11.76 2.99
CA VAL A 280 -2.62 -11.83 4.35
C VAL A 280 -4.11 -11.48 4.28
N GLY A 281 -4.88 -11.96 5.24
CA GLY A 281 -6.32 -11.70 5.35
C GLY A 281 -7.13 -12.98 5.55
N ASP A 282 -8.43 -12.84 5.52
CA ASP A 282 -9.36 -13.97 5.62
C ASP A 282 -9.39 -14.73 4.28
N THR A 283 -9.10 -16.03 4.32
CA THR A 283 -9.02 -16.88 3.12
C THR A 283 -10.22 -17.86 3.02
N GLU A 284 -11.09 -17.91 4.03
CA GLU A 284 -12.17 -18.90 4.12
C GLU A 284 -13.09 -18.84 2.89
N TYR A 285 -13.53 -17.65 2.49
CA TYR A 285 -14.41 -17.46 1.32
C TYR A 285 -13.77 -17.90 -0.01
N VAL A 286 -12.43 -17.87 -0.11
CA VAL A 286 -11.69 -18.33 -1.30
C VAL A 286 -11.58 -19.85 -1.30
N THR A 287 -11.21 -20.43 -0.15
CA THR A 287 -11.09 -21.88 0.00
C THR A 287 -12.44 -22.58 -0.17
N ASP A 288 -13.51 -22.00 0.35
CA ASP A 288 -14.87 -22.52 0.17
C ASP A 288 -15.28 -22.56 -1.30
N LYS A 289 -14.96 -21.50 -2.05
CA LYS A 289 -15.24 -21.46 -3.48
C LYS A 289 -14.40 -22.47 -4.28
N LEU A 290 -13.10 -22.59 -3.96
CA LEU A 290 -12.23 -23.62 -4.57
C LEU A 290 -12.77 -25.04 -4.30
N ASN A 291 -13.18 -25.30 -3.06
CA ASN A 291 -13.79 -26.58 -2.67
C ASN A 291 -15.09 -26.86 -3.41
N ALA A 292 -15.97 -25.85 -3.54
CA ALA A 292 -17.21 -25.98 -4.29
C ALA A 292 -17.00 -26.32 -5.77
N TYR A 293 -15.86 -25.94 -6.34
CA TYR A 293 -15.45 -26.28 -7.70
C TYR A 293 -14.65 -27.57 -7.81
N GLY A 294 -14.40 -28.28 -6.69
CA GLY A 294 -13.60 -29.51 -6.66
C GLY A 294 -12.10 -29.31 -6.93
N LEU A 295 -11.58 -28.13 -6.60
CA LEU A 295 -10.18 -27.72 -6.84
C LEU A 295 -9.32 -27.89 -5.58
N HIS A 296 -9.38 -29.06 -4.91
CA HIS A 296 -8.77 -29.27 -3.58
C HIS A 296 -7.26 -29.33 -3.58
N ASP A 297 -6.63 -29.97 -4.57
CA ASP A 297 -5.21 -30.36 -4.55
C ASP A 297 -4.37 -29.59 -5.58
N CYS A 298 -4.87 -28.46 -6.07
CA CYS A 298 -4.22 -27.69 -7.12
C CYS A 298 -4.05 -26.22 -6.80
N TYR A 299 -3.97 -25.89 -5.53
CA TYR A 299 -3.67 -24.54 -5.08
C TYR A 299 -2.86 -24.52 -3.78
N GLN A 300 -2.21 -23.39 -3.53
CA GLN A 300 -1.55 -23.08 -2.27
C GLN A 300 -1.75 -21.60 -1.91
N ILE A 301 -2.00 -21.34 -0.63
CA ILE A 301 -2.08 -19.99 -0.06
C ILE A 301 -0.90 -19.81 0.89
N LEU A 302 -0.11 -18.77 0.66
CA LEU A 302 1.05 -18.44 1.47
C LEU A 302 0.87 -17.07 2.12
N SER A 303 1.02 -17.00 3.43
CA SER A 303 0.91 -15.75 4.20
C SER A 303 2.27 -15.31 4.74
N HIS A 304 2.42 -14.00 4.97
CA HIS A 304 3.59 -13.40 5.62
C HIS A 304 4.94 -13.75 4.95
N ARG A 305 4.97 -13.87 3.62
CA ARG A 305 6.19 -14.17 2.85
C ARG A 305 7.04 -12.90 2.66
N LYS A 306 8.36 -13.06 2.77
CA LYS A 306 9.36 -12.01 2.53
C LYS A 306 10.08 -12.20 1.19
N ASP A 307 9.96 -13.36 0.60
CA ASP A 307 10.60 -13.83 -0.62
C ASP A 307 9.66 -13.76 -1.85
N VAL A 308 8.84 -12.72 -1.92
CA VAL A 308 7.86 -12.56 -3.03
C VAL A 308 8.56 -12.60 -4.40
N HIS A 309 9.77 -12.04 -4.53
CA HIS A 309 10.56 -12.09 -5.76
C HIS A 309 10.90 -13.52 -6.20
N GLU A 310 11.19 -14.42 -5.26
CA GLU A 310 11.44 -15.83 -5.53
C GLU A 310 10.13 -16.57 -5.87
N LEU A 311 9.04 -16.24 -5.19
CA LEU A 311 7.72 -16.83 -5.44
C LEU A 311 7.20 -16.46 -6.84
N LEU A 312 7.44 -15.22 -7.30
CA LEU A 312 7.12 -14.81 -8.66
C LEU A 312 7.95 -15.60 -9.70
N ALA A 313 9.20 -15.96 -9.39
CA ALA A 313 10.01 -16.81 -10.29
C ALA A 313 9.39 -18.20 -10.51
N ALA A 314 8.66 -18.75 -9.53
CA ALA A 314 7.97 -20.04 -9.63
C ALA A 314 6.75 -20.01 -10.55
N MET A 315 6.21 -18.82 -10.90
CA MET A 315 4.98 -18.65 -11.66
C MET A 315 5.22 -18.69 -13.18
N ASP A 316 4.15 -18.98 -13.94
CA ASP A 316 4.11 -18.89 -15.41
C ASP A 316 3.32 -17.68 -15.88
N VAL A 317 2.24 -17.34 -15.16
CA VAL A 317 1.35 -16.21 -15.45
C VAL A 317 0.88 -15.60 -14.15
N PHE A 318 0.76 -14.27 -14.14
CA PHE A 318 0.25 -13.50 -13.02
C PHE A 318 -1.16 -13.00 -13.35
N VAL A 319 -2.13 -13.25 -12.48
CA VAL A 319 -3.54 -12.86 -12.65
C VAL A 319 -3.95 -11.90 -11.54
N PHE A 320 -4.41 -10.71 -11.92
CA PHE A 320 -4.71 -9.64 -10.97
C PHE A 320 -6.06 -8.96 -11.27
N PRO A 321 -7.19 -9.54 -10.81
CA PRO A 321 -8.53 -9.08 -11.12
C PRO A 321 -9.07 -8.04 -10.14
N SER A 322 -8.25 -7.13 -9.67
CA SER A 322 -8.62 -6.11 -8.69
C SER A 322 -9.71 -5.19 -9.20
N ILE A 323 -10.67 -4.81 -8.35
CA ILE A 323 -11.79 -3.94 -8.68
C ILE A 323 -11.32 -2.49 -8.76
N TYR A 324 -10.42 -2.08 -7.87
CA TYR A 324 -9.79 -0.75 -7.88
C TYR A 324 -8.44 -0.78 -7.16
N GLU A 325 -7.52 0.08 -7.57
CA GLU A 325 -6.19 0.25 -7.00
C GLU A 325 -5.72 1.70 -7.10
N GLY A 326 -4.93 2.13 -6.14
CA GLY A 326 -4.16 3.37 -6.27
C GLY A 326 -2.94 3.18 -7.16
N PHE A 327 -2.07 2.23 -6.80
CA PHE A 327 -0.90 1.83 -7.59
C PHE A 327 -0.45 0.42 -7.16
N PRO A 328 -0.87 -0.65 -7.85
CA PRO A 328 -0.58 -2.02 -7.47
C PRO A 328 0.87 -2.43 -7.76
N LEU A 329 1.76 -2.31 -6.77
CA LEU A 329 3.16 -2.70 -6.89
C LEU A 329 3.34 -4.16 -7.31
N SER A 330 2.48 -5.07 -6.85
CA SER A 330 2.56 -6.49 -7.22
C SER A 330 2.44 -6.74 -8.73
N VAL A 331 1.72 -5.88 -9.46
CA VAL A 331 1.67 -5.94 -10.93
C VAL A 331 3.00 -5.46 -11.54
N VAL A 332 3.60 -4.41 -10.99
CA VAL A 332 4.92 -3.92 -11.43
C VAL A 332 6.01 -4.97 -11.14
N GLU A 333 5.95 -5.58 -9.96
CA GLU A 333 6.86 -6.66 -9.52
C GLU A 333 6.77 -7.88 -10.44
N ALA A 334 5.55 -8.32 -10.77
CA ALA A 334 5.32 -9.44 -11.68
C ALA A 334 5.85 -9.16 -13.10
N GLN A 335 5.64 -7.94 -13.62
CA GLN A 335 6.22 -7.51 -14.90
C GLN A 335 7.76 -7.46 -14.84
N ALA A 336 8.34 -6.98 -13.72
CA ALA A 336 9.78 -6.95 -13.50
C ALA A 336 10.41 -8.36 -13.44
N ALA A 337 9.66 -9.34 -12.92
CA ALA A 337 10.01 -10.75 -12.95
C ALA A 337 9.85 -11.38 -14.36
N GLY A 338 9.40 -10.61 -15.35
CA GLY A 338 9.20 -11.06 -16.73
C GLY A 338 7.97 -11.92 -16.93
N LEU A 339 7.00 -11.87 -16.01
CA LEU A 339 5.77 -12.63 -16.12
C LEU A 339 4.79 -11.98 -17.12
N ARG A 340 4.01 -12.82 -17.77
CA ARG A 340 2.76 -12.37 -18.38
C ARG A 340 1.79 -11.99 -17.27
N CYS A 341 1.17 -10.81 -17.38
CA CYS A 341 0.24 -10.30 -16.42
C CYS A 341 -1.14 -10.11 -17.06
N ILE A 342 -2.16 -10.80 -16.55
CA ILE A 342 -3.55 -10.56 -16.94
C ILE A 342 -4.18 -9.76 -15.81
N VAL A 343 -4.58 -8.54 -16.10
CA VAL A 343 -4.98 -7.57 -15.09
C VAL A 343 -6.35 -6.97 -15.39
N SER A 344 -7.01 -6.45 -14.37
CA SER A 344 -8.26 -5.71 -14.57
C SER A 344 -8.00 -4.38 -15.29
N GLU A 345 -8.86 -3.99 -16.23
CA GLU A 345 -8.86 -2.66 -16.84
C GLU A 345 -9.21 -1.54 -15.85
N GLN A 346 -9.66 -1.88 -14.63
CA GLN A 346 -9.97 -0.93 -13.56
C GLN A 346 -8.72 -0.46 -12.79
N ILE A 347 -7.55 -1.10 -13.00
CA ILE A 347 -6.31 -0.62 -12.40
C ILE A 347 -5.72 0.54 -13.21
N PRO A 348 -4.88 1.40 -12.59
CA PRO A 348 -4.27 2.53 -13.30
C PRO A 348 -3.47 2.07 -14.53
N GLU A 349 -3.72 2.68 -15.70
CA GLU A 349 -2.96 2.44 -16.94
C GLU A 349 -1.44 2.64 -16.72
N ALA A 350 -1.08 3.51 -15.78
CA ALA A 350 0.31 3.78 -15.42
C ALA A 350 1.12 2.54 -15.02
N VAL A 351 0.49 1.46 -14.56
CA VAL A 351 1.17 0.20 -14.20
C VAL A 351 1.21 -0.82 -15.34
N VAL A 352 0.49 -0.60 -16.45
CA VAL A 352 0.49 -1.46 -17.63
C VAL A 352 1.63 -1.02 -18.55
N ARG A 353 2.81 -1.61 -18.39
CA ARG A 353 4.05 -1.09 -19.02
C ARG A 353 4.70 -2.05 -20.00
N THR A 354 4.43 -3.34 -19.89
CA THR A 354 5.00 -4.34 -20.79
C THR A 354 3.93 -4.85 -21.76
N GLU A 355 4.33 -5.23 -22.97
CA GLU A 355 3.42 -5.80 -23.98
C GLU A 355 2.73 -7.09 -23.50
N THR A 356 3.31 -7.75 -22.49
CA THR A 356 2.75 -8.96 -21.87
C THR A 356 1.81 -8.66 -20.70
N CYS A 357 1.57 -7.38 -20.37
CA CYS A 357 0.57 -6.96 -19.38
C CYS A 357 -0.73 -6.58 -20.10
N ILE A 358 -1.75 -7.41 -19.96
CA ILE A 358 -3.00 -7.36 -20.71
C ILE A 358 -4.14 -6.94 -19.79
N PRO A 359 -4.70 -5.73 -19.95
CA PRO A 359 -5.89 -5.33 -19.23
C PRO A 359 -7.15 -5.95 -19.84
N LEU A 360 -8.02 -6.49 -18.98
CA LEU A 360 -9.30 -7.11 -19.38
C LEU A 360 -10.45 -6.67 -18.46
N PRO A 361 -11.70 -6.64 -18.99
CA PRO A 361 -12.89 -6.39 -18.16
C PRO A 361 -13.17 -7.55 -17.20
N LEU A 362 -13.76 -7.23 -16.05
CA LEU A 362 -14.11 -8.20 -14.98
C LEU A 362 -15.43 -8.96 -15.27
N SER A 363 -15.70 -9.31 -16.53
CA SER A 363 -16.99 -9.91 -16.92
C SER A 363 -16.91 -11.31 -17.50
N GLU A 364 -15.75 -11.73 -18.00
CA GLU A 364 -15.59 -12.95 -18.81
C GLU A 364 -14.38 -13.78 -18.33
N PRO A 365 -14.54 -14.67 -17.33
CA PRO A 365 -13.43 -15.51 -16.84
C PRO A 365 -12.75 -16.34 -17.94
N GLU A 366 -13.53 -16.78 -18.94
CA GLU A 366 -13.05 -17.57 -20.09
C GLU A 366 -12.05 -16.81 -20.95
N ARG A 367 -12.25 -15.49 -21.10
CA ARG A 367 -11.35 -14.59 -21.83
C ARG A 367 -10.03 -14.40 -21.06
N TRP A 368 -10.11 -14.26 -19.74
CA TRP A 368 -8.94 -14.20 -18.86
C TRP A 368 -8.14 -15.51 -18.93
N ALA A 369 -8.82 -16.65 -18.89
CA ALA A 369 -8.21 -17.97 -19.02
C ALA A 369 -7.54 -18.17 -20.37
N ALA A 370 -8.16 -17.74 -21.47
CA ALA A 370 -7.59 -17.79 -22.81
C ALA A 370 -6.31 -16.97 -22.90
N SER A 371 -6.35 -15.73 -22.41
CA SER A 371 -5.18 -14.83 -22.39
C SER A 371 -4.05 -15.35 -21.49
N ALA A 372 -4.39 -15.99 -20.36
CA ALA A 372 -3.42 -16.56 -19.44
C ALA A 372 -2.67 -17.78 -20.07
N LEU A 373 -3.35 -18.55 -20.92
CA LEU A 373 -2.81 -19.75 -21.58
C LEU A 373 -2.19 -19.49 -22.96
N ASP A 374 -2.27 -18.27 -23.47
CA ASP A 374 -1.70 -17.91 -24.77
C ASP A 374 -0.16 -18.01 -24.72
N ARG A 375 0.42 -18.90 -25.50
CA ARG A 375 1.87 -19.20 -25.54
C ARG A 375 2.63 -18.41 -26.61
N GLU A 376 1.94 -17.69 -27.48
CA GLU A 376 2.57 -16.94 -28.57
C GLU A 376 3.21 -15.62 -28.07
N MET A 377 2.80 -15.15 -26.89
CA MET A 377 3.37 -13.94 -26.30
C MET A 377 4.71 -14.23 -25.62
N ILE A 378 5.77 -13.68 -26.19
CA ILE A 378 7.15 -13.77 -25.70
C ILE A 378 7.26 -12.99 -24.37
N ARG A 379 8.15 -13.44 -23.45
CA ARG A 379 8.47 -12.69 -22.22
C ARG A 379 8.91 -11.27 -22.56
N SER A 380 8.33 -10.29 -21.90
CA SER A 380 8.64 -8.88 -22.14
C SER A 380 10.05 -8.49 -21.75
N ASN A 381 10.56 -7.41 -22.36
CA ASN A 381 11.80 -6.78 -21.92
C ASN A 381 11.52 -5.91 -20.68
N PRO A 382 12.13 -6.21 -19.51
CA PRO A 382 11.91 -5.45 -18.30
C PRO A 382 12.46 -4.01 -18.32
N LEU A 383 13.11 -3.57 -19.39
CA LEU A 383 13.71 -2.22 -19.50
C LEU A 383 12.67 -1.10 -19.44
N ASP A 384 11.42 -1.36 -19.83
CA ASP A 384 10.33 -0.37 -19.83
C ASP A 384 9.86 0.04 -18.41
N LEU A 385 10.38 -0.65 -17.37
CA LEU A 385 10.06 -0.40 -15.97
C LEU A 385 11.09 0.47 -15.23
N TYR A 386 12.10 1.01 -15.90
CA TYR A 386 13.17 1.80 -15.26
C TYR A 386 12.65 3.01 -14.47
N GLU A 387 11.52 3.56 -14.88
CA GLU A 387 10.86 4.66 -14.15
C GLU A 387 10.31 4.25 -12.77
N TYR A 388 10.18 2.94 -12.50
CA TYR A 388 9.76 2.38 -11.21
C TYR A 388 10.93 1.83 -10.38
N ASP A 389 12.18 2.17 -10.73
CA ASP A 389 13.31 1.82 -9.88
C ASP A 389 13.26 2.64 -8.57
N MET A 390 13.12 1.93 -7.45
CA MET A 390 13.03 2.53 -6.12
C MET A 390 14.20 3.46 -5.82
N ASN A 391 15.43 3.09 -6.20
CA ASN A 391 16.61 3.92 -5.94
C ASN A 391 16.51 5.26 -6.67
N ARG A 392 15.99 5.26 -7.90
CA ARG A 392 15.79 6.49 -8.67
C ARG A 392 14.73 7.38 -8.01
N GLU A 393 13.60 6.83 -7.65
CA GLU A 393 12.50 7.61 -7.08
C GLU A 393 12.86 8.16 -5.68
N ILE A 394 13.63 7.40 -4.88
CA ILE A 394 14.18 7.92 -3.61
C ILE A 394 15.12 9.10 -3.85
N ARG A 395 16.01 9.06 -4.84
CA ARG A 395 16.86 10.22 -5.17
C ARG A 395 16.04 11.44 -5.59
N ARG A 396 14.89 11.25 -6.26
CA ARG A 396 13.97 12.33 -6.58
C ARG A 396 13.29 12.90 -5.33
N LEU A 397 12.86 12.03 -4.42
CA LEU A 397 12.28 12.40 -3.13
C LEU A 397 13.29 13.17 -2.26
N GLU A 398 14.54 12.71 -2.20
CA GLU A 398 15.63 13.40 -1.51
C GLU A 398 15.84 14.83 -2.06
N LYS A 399 15.83 14.98 -3.40
CA LYS A 399 15.93 16.32 -4.03
C LYS A 399 14.72 17.18 -3.66
N LEU A 400 13.52 16.61 -3.64
CA LEU A 400 12.30 17.30 -3.24
C LEU A 400 12.40 17.76 -1.78
N TYR A 401 12.87 16.90 -0.86
CA TYR A 401 13.12 17.25 0.53
C TYR A 401 14.20 18.32 0.71
N CYS A 402 15.10 18.46 -0.24
CA CYS A 402 16.10 19.52 -0.25
C CYS A 402 15.64 20.81 -0.96
N GLY A 403 14.43 20.85 -1.55
CA GLY A 403 13.94 21.96 -2.37
C GLY A 403 14.72 22.12 -3.68
N ARG A 404 15.26 21.03 -4.23
CA ARG A 404 16.11 20.98 -5.43
C ARG A 404 15.47 20.21 -6.59
N LEU A 405 14.24 19.74 -6.42
CA LEU A 405 13.51 19.09 -7.53
C LEU A 405 12.91 20.20 -8.38
N ASP A 406 13.37 20.33 -9.63
CA ASP A 406 12.74 21.20 -10.62
C ASP A 406 11.32 20.70 -10.89
N GLN A 407 10.34 21.60 -10.88
CA GLN A 407 8.93 21.33 -11.06
C GLN A 407 8.60 20.89 -12.48
#